data_18f5693d0f000728e84d15138b641209
#
_entry.id   18f5693d0f000728e84d15138b641209
#
_cell.length_a   1.000
_cell.length_b   1.000
_cell.length_c   1.000
_cell.angle_alpha   90.00
_cell.angle_beta   90.00
_cell.angle_gamma   90.00
#
_symmetry.space_group_name_H-M   'P 1'
#
loop_
_entity.id
_entity.type
_entity.pdbx_description
1 polymer ?
#
loop_
_entity_poly.entity_id
_entity_poly.type
_entity_poly.pdbx_seq_one_letter_code
_entity_poly.pdbx_strand_id
1 'polypeptide(L)'
;MLVDTSVARNFAIAGWADHLVTLSQGVIRVAQGVLGVGPDEPGELDRAKEFFERQTRTHPVGSHEYTNALTAVTNLENLISRRSTTLELVVPTEQELGLAVRLQAREEREWRTSLGMRARRLDAGEAVSVAICVSRNEGFGCDDQDGRVAYLALGGQQCLSTLDLLEVAVHEGLLPRDEARAGYEKLRGAYRFFGPPWPGAAPRP
;
A
#
# COMPACT_ATOMS: atom_id res chain seq x y z
N MET A 1 -6.38 -2.35 11.49
CA MET A 1 -5.71 -1.40 10.56
C MET A 1 -6.17 -1.70 9.15
N LEU A 2 -6.56 -0.69 8.38
CA LEU A 2 -6.82 -0.81 6.95
C LEU A 2 -5.55 -0.48 6.18
N VAL A 3 -5.26 -1.25 5.14
CA VAL A 3 -4.02 -1.13 4.36
C VAL A 3 -4.36 -0.66 2.95
N ASP A 4 -3.67 0.37 2.49
CA ASP A 4 -3.79 0.87 1.13
C ASP A 4 -3.03 -0.02 0.13
N THR A 5 -3.36 0.10 -1.15
CA THR A 5 -2.73 -0.65 -2.26
C THR A 5 -1.22 -0.56 -2.23
N SER A 6 -0.66 0.61 -1.95
CA SER A 6 0.78 0.83 -1.95
C SER A 6 1.51 -0.08 -0.98
N VAL A 7 1.04 -0.16 0.26
CA VAL A 7 1.60 -1.03 1.31
C VAL A 7 1.34 -2.50 1.00
N ALA A 8 0.09 -2.87 0.67
CA ALA A 8 -0.28 -4.25 0.35
C ALA A 8 0.57 -4.80 -0.82
N ARG A 9 0.72 -4.00 -1.87
CA ARG A 9 1.57 -4.31 -3.03
C ARG A 9 3.03 -4.48 -2.64
N ASN A 10 3.60 -3.57 -1.85
CA ASN A 10 5.00 -3.63 -1.47
C ASN A 10 5.31 -4.87 -0.63
N PHE A 11 4.47 -5.20 0.33
CA PHE A 11 4.62 -6.42 1.12
C PHE A 11 4.44 -7.69 0.26
N ALA A 12 3.49 -7.69 -0.68
CA ALA A 12 3.34 -8.81 -1.61
C ALA A 12 4.58 -8.98 -2.47
N ILE A 13 5.01 -7.94 -3.20
CA ILE A 13 6.17 -7.99 -4.11
C ILE A 13 7.43 -8.48 -3.39
N ALA A 14 7.65 -8.06 -2.15
CA ALA A 14 8.79 -8.49 -1.34
C ALA A 14 8.67 -9.94 -0.81
N GLY A 15 7.52 -10.59 -0.95
CA GLY A 15 7.26 -11.92 -0.41
C GLY A 15 6.88 -11.92 1.07
N TRP A 16 6.49 -10.78 1.62
CA TRP A 16 6.20 -10.58 3.05
C TRP A 16 4.71 -10.53 3.40
N ALA A 17 3.86 -11.08 2.53
CA ALA A 17 2.41 -11.10 2.78
C ALA A 17 2.03 -11.71 4.12
N ASP A 18 2.73 -12.78 4.57
CA ASP A 18 2.48 -13.42 5.87
C ASP A 18 2.86 -12.53 7.05
N HIS A 19 3.93 -11.75 6.93
CA HIS A 19 4.28 -10.75 7.94
C HIS A 19 3.22 -9.65 8.03
N LEU A 20 2.69 -9.19 6.89
CA LEU A 20 1.60 -8.21 6.89
C LEU A 20 0.33 -8.78 7.53
N VAL A 21 0.00 -10.05 7.28
CA VAL A 21 -1.12 -10.75 7.97
C VAL A 21 -0.90 -10.73 9.48
N THR A 22 0.30 -11.08 9.95
CA THR A 22 0.63 -11.08 11.39
C THR A 22 0.53 -9.68 11.99
N LEU A 23 1.12 -8.66 11.34
CA LEU A 23 1.05 -7.26 11.76
C LEU A 23 -0.39 -6.70 11.76
N SER A 24 -1.25 -7.25 10.92
CA SER A 24 -2.67 -6.91 10.83
C SER A 24 -3.57 -7.80 11.70
N GLN A 25 -2.99 -8.50 12.68
CA GLN A 25 -3.71 -9.37 13.62
C GLN A 25 -4.51 -10.49 12.93
N GLY A 26 -3.94 -11.10 11.91
CA GLY A 26 -4.48 -12.25 11.20
C GLY A 26 -5.25 -11.93 9.91
N VAL A 27 -5.68 -10.68 9.71
CA VAL A 27 -6.45 -10.27 8.51
C VAL A 27 -5.97 -8.95 7.96
N ILE A 28 -5.52 -8.94 6.72
CA ILE A 28 -5.23 -7.72 5.97
C ILE A 28 -6.56 -7.15 5.48
N ARG A 29 -6.91 -5.94 5.91
CA ARG A 29 -8.14 -5.24 5.50
C ARG A 29 -7.80 -4.20 4.45
N VAL A 30 -8.49 -4.25 3.32
CA VAL A 30 -8.29 -3.33 2.19
C VAL A 30 -9.61 -2.77 1.70
N ALA A 31 -9.61 -1.54 1.20
CA ALA A 31 -10.80 -0.94 0.61
C ALA A 31 -11.19 -1.63 -0.71
N GLN A 32 -12.46 -1.54 -1.08
CA GLN A 32 -13.03 -2.20 -2.26
C GLN A 32 -12.24 -1.94 -3.56
N GLY A 33 -11.75 -0.73 -3.80
CA GLY A 33 -10.96 -0.40 -5.00
C GLY A 33 -9.63 -1.14 -5.11
N VAL A 34 -9.10 -1.63 -3.98
CA VAL A 34 -7.80 -2.34 -3.94
C VAL A 34 -7.86 -3.71 -4.60
N LEU A 35 -8.98 -4.45 -4.41
CA LEU A 35 -9.12 -5.83 -4.90
C LEU A 35 -10.05 -5.98 -6.12
N GLY A 36 -10.76 -4.93 -6.51
CA GLY A 36 -11.83 -5.06 -7.50
C GLY A 36 -13.01 -5.92 -7.01
N VAL A 37 -14.08 -5.95 -7.77
CA VAL A 37 -15.34 -6.66 -7.42
C VAL A 37 -15.47 -7.98 -8.19
N GLY A 38 -14.74 -8.14 -9.27
CA GLY A 38 -14.79 -9.33 -10.13
C GLY A 38 -13.85 -9.24 -11.33
N PRO A 39 -13.89 -10.21 -12.25
CA PRO A 39 -13.00 -10.24 -13.41
C PRO A 39 -13.16 -9.04 -14.34
N ASP A 40 -14.38 -8.49 -14.42
CA ASP A 40 -14.69 -7.34 -15.28
C ASP A 40 -14.37 -5.98 -14.62
N GLU A 41 -14.10 -5.98 -13.32
CA GLU A 41 -13.72 -4.79 -12.54
C GLU A 41 -12.46 -5.05 -11.73
N PRO A 42 -11.27 -5.09 -12.39
CA PRO A 42 -10.01 -5.38 -11.73
C PRO A 42 -9.65 -4.30 -10.71
N GLY A 43 -9.21 -4.71 -9.54
CA GLY A 43 -8.70 -3.83 -8.51
C GLY A 43 -7.30 -3.32 -8.83
N GLU A 44 -6.77 -2.50 -7.93
CA GLU A 44 -5.44 -1.93 -8.09
C GLU A 44 -4.34 -3.00 -7.96
N LEU A 45 -4.52 -4.03 -7.11
CA LEU A 45 -3.59 -5.16 -7.03
C LEU A 45 -3.60 -6.00 -8.31
N ASP A 46 -4.76 -6.19 -8.95
CA ASP A 46 -4.87 -6.87 -10.23
C ASP A 46 -4.13 -6.09 -11.33
N ARG A 47 -4.32 -4.76 -11.38
CA ARG A 47 -3.60 -3.88 -12.32
C ARG A 47 -2.09 -3.88 -12.07
N ALA A 48 -1.66 -3.93 -10.80
CA ALA A 48 -0.25 -4.05 -10.47
C ALA A 48 0.31 -5.40 -10.97
N LYS A 49 -0.42 -6.51 -10.82
CA LYS A 49 -0.05 -7.81 -11.37
C LYS A 49 0.08 -7.76 -12.90
N GLU A 50 -0.93 -7.25 -13.59
CA GLU A 50 -0.91 -7.08 -15.05
C GLU A 50 0.28 -6.23 -15.53
N PHE A 51 0.65 -5.19 -14.78
CA PHE A 51 1.84 -4.39 -15.10
C PHE A 51 3.10 -5.26 -15.10
N PHE A 52 3.31 -6.11 -14.08
CA PHE A 52 4.46 -7.00 -14.02
C PHE A 52 4.39 -8.13 -15.04
N GLU A 53 3.22 -8.65 -15.37
CA GLU A 53 3.04 -9.61 -16.48
C GLU A 53 3.48 -9.01 -17.82
N ARG A 54 3.16 -7.74 -18.08
CA ARG A 54 3.68 -7.05 -19.27
C ARG A 54 5.21 -6.93 -19.24
N GLN A 55 5.80 -6.66 -18.07
CA GLN A 55 7.26 -6.61 -17.93
C GLN A 55 7.92 -7.97 -18.25
N THR A 56 7.32 -9.10 -17.85
CA THR A 56 7.86 -10.43 -18.22
C THR A 56 7.84 -10.69 -19.74
N ARG A 57 6.94 -10.04 -20.49
CA ARG A 57 6.88 -10.17 -21.95
C ARG A 57 7.86 -9.25 -22.69
N THR A 58 8.32 -8.18 -22.03
CA THR A 58 9.20 -7.15 -22.63
C THR A 58 10.68 -7.39 -22.35
N HIS A 59 11.01 -8.16 -21.31
CA HIS A 59 12.39 -8.45 -20.93
C HIS A 59 12.81 -9.86 -21.36
N PRO A 60 14.08 -10.08 -21.76
CA PRO A 60 14.59 -11.40 -22.13
C PRO A 60 14.48 -12.38 -20.96
N VAL A 61 14.06 -13.61 -21.26
CA VAL A 61 14.01 -14.70 -20.27
C VAL A 61 15.40 -14.89 -19.65
N GLY A 62 15.45 -14.95 -18.32
CA GLY A 62 16.69 -15.08 -17.55
C GLY A 62 17.40 -13.75 -17.24
N SER A 63 16.93 -12.62 -17.76
CA SER A 63 17.42 -11.32 -17.29
C SER A 63 16.99 -11.04 -15.84
N HIS A 64 17.69 -10.14 -15.18
CA HIS A 64 17.37 -9.74 -13.80
C HIS A 64 15.97 -9.08 -13.72
N GLU A 65 15.63 -8.24 -14.70
CA GLU A 65 14.34 -7.58 -14.83
C GLU A 65 13.20 -8.59 -15.03
N TYR A 66 13.40 -9.60 -15.91
CA TYR A 66 12.45 -10.69 -16.10
C TYR A 66 12.20 -11.45 -14.80
N THR A 67 13.28 -11.83 -14.09
CA THR A 67 13.18 -12.59 -12.83
C THR A 67 12.46 -11.78 -11.76
N ASN A 68 12.76 -10.48 -11.63
CA ASN A 68 12.06 -9.62 -10.68
C ASN A 68 10.57 -9.48 -11.02
N ALA A 69 10.24 -9.28 -12.30
CA ALA A 69 8.85 -9.17 -12.72
C ALA A 69 8.07 -10.47 -12.48
N LEU A 70 8.64 -11.62 -12.79
CA LEU A 70 8.03 -12.93 -12.55
C LEU A 70 7.79 -13.17 -11.04
N THR A 71 8.76 -12.84 -10.20
CA THR A 71 8.63 -12.94 -8.75
C THR A 71 7.50 -12.05 -8.26
N ALA A 72 7.41 -10.81 -8.75
CA ALA A 72 6.33 -9.89 -8.38
C ALA A 72 4.94 -10.42 -8.77
N VAL A 73 4.79 -10.98 -9.98
CA VAL A 73 3.54 -11.63 -10.44
C VAL A 73 3.14 -12.75 -9.48
N THR A 74 4.03 -13.70 -9.24
CA THR A 74 3.77 -14.85 -8.36
C THR A 74 3.36 -14.40 -6.95
N ASN A 75 4.06 -13.43 -6.39
CA ASN A 75 3.80 -12.94 -5.04
C ASN A 75 2.48 -12.15 -4.94
N LEU A 76 2.13 -11.36 -5.97
CA LEU A 76 0.84 -10.67 -6.04
C LEU A 76 -0.32 -11.67 -6.21
N GLU A 77 -0.16 -12.70 -7.04
CA GLU A 77 -1.14 -13.79 -7.17
C GLU A 77 -1.37 -14.50 -5.83
N ASN A 78 -0.30 -14.80 -5.10
CA ASN A 78 -0.39 -15.39 -3.77
C ASN A 78 -1.17 -14.50 -2.79
N LEU A 79 -0.97 -13.18 -2.81
CA LEU A 79 -1.75 -12.27 -1.97
C LEU A 79 -3.23 -12.22 -2.41
N ILE A 80 -3.49 -12.05 -3.70
CA ILE A 80 -4.86 -11.95 -4.26
C ILE A 80 -5.66 -13.24 -3.99
N SER A 81 -5.02 -14.41 -4.10
CA SER A 81 -5.65 -15.71 -3.84
C SER A 81 -6.09 -15.90 -2.39
N ARG A 82 -5.57 -15.08 -1.45
CA ARG A 82 -5.97 -15.09 -0.04
C ARG A 82 -7.30 -14.37 0.24
N ARG A 83 -7.97 -13.86 -0.80
CA ARG A 83 -9.33 -13.30 -0.68
C ARG A 83 -10.23 -14.32 0.05
N SER A 84 -10.98 -13.84 1.03
CA SER A 84 -11.86 -14.65 1.89
C SER A 84 -11.15 -15.53 2.94
N THR A 85 -9.83 -15.48 3.06
CA THR A 85 -9.09 -16.14 4.14
C THR A 85 -8.38 -15.14 5.06
N THR A 86 -7.33 -14.50 4.56
CA THR A 86 -6.53 -13.52 5.31
C THR A 86 -6.51 -12.13 4.66
N LEU A 87 -7.28 -11.94 3.59
CA LEU A 87 -7.46 -10.67 2.90
C LEU A 87 -8.95 -10.32 2.85
N GLU A 88 -9.36 -9.36 3.67
CA GLU A 88 -10.74 -8.89 3.81
C GLU A 88 -11.00 -7.63 3.00
N LEU A 89 -12.04 -7.68 2.19
CA LEU A 89 -12.53 -6.53 1.46
C LEU A 89 -13.48 -5.70 2.34
N VAL A 90 -13.10 -4.46 2.60
CA VAL A 90 -13.92 -3.52 3.35
C VAL A 90 -14.79 -2.70 2.39
N VAL A 91 -16.10 -2.91 2.46
CA VAL A 91 -17.06 -2.13 1.69
C VAL A 91 -17.35 -0.81 2.43
N PRO A 92 -17.21 0.35 1.77
CA PRO A 92 -17.53 1.64 2.36
C PRO A 92 -19.04 1.82 2.52
N THR A 93 -19.44 2.51 3.58
CA THR A 93 -20.83 2.99 3.77
C THR A 93 -21.11 4.21 2.89
N GLU A 94 -22.38 4.59 2.73
CA GLU A 94 -22.75 5.82 2.00
C GLU A 94 -22.12 7.08 2.63
N GLN A 95 -22.01 7.13 3.94
CA GLN A 95 -21.37 8.25 4.64
C GLN A 95 -19.87 8.32 4.34
N GLU A 96 -19.18 7.18 4.30
CA GLU A 96 -17.77 7.07 3.95
C GLU A 96 -17.54 7.45 2.48
N LEU A 97 -18.42 7.02 1.57
CA LEU A 97 -18.40 7.45 0.16
C LEU A 97 -18.62 8.97 0.03
N GLY A 98 -19.57 9.52 0.77
CA GLY A 98 -19.79 10.96 0.82
C GLY A 98 -18.57 11.74 1.32
N LEU A 99 -17.85 11.21 2.32
CA LEU A 99 -16.58 11.78 2.78
C LEU A 99 -15.49 11.65 1.71
N ALA A 100 -15.37 10.49 1.06
CA ALA A 100 -14.38 10.28 0.00
C ALA A 100 -14.56 11.26 -1.17
N VAL A 101 -15.81 11.52 -1.60
CA VAL A 101 -16.11 12.51 -2.64
C VAL A 101 -15.66 13.90 -2.21
N ARG A 102 -15.93 14.31 -0.96
CA ARG A 102 -15.47 15.59 -0.42
C ARG A 102 -13.95 15.70 -0.40
N LEU A 103 -13.24 14.64 -0.01
CA LEU A 103 -11.76 14.60 0.02
C LEU A 103 -11.12 14.79 -1.37
N GLN A 104 -11.84 14.48 -2.43
CA GLN A 104 -11.41 14.71 -3.81
C GLN A 104 -11.77 16.12 -4.33
N ALA A 105 -12.59 16.87 -3.60
CA ALA A 105 -13.02 18.19 -3.99
C ALA A 105 -11.86 19.20 -3.98
N ARG A 106 -12.02 20.26 -4.78
CA ARG A 106 -11.03 21.34 -4.89
C ARG A 106 -10.88 22.09 -3.56
N GLU A 107 -11.98 22.36 -2.90
CA GLU A 107 -12.06 23.13 -1.64
C GLU A 107 -11.28 22.40 -0.53
N GLU A 108 -11.39 21.09 -0.45
CA GLU A 108 -10.67 20.29 0.53
C GLU A 108 -9.15 20.33 0.26
N ARG A 109 -8.74 20.28 -0.99
CA ARG A 109 -7.33 20.41 -1.37
C ARG A 109 -6.79 21.81 -1.03
N GLU A 110 -7.56 22.87 -1.31
CA GLU A 110 -7.21 24.24 -0.97
C GLU A 110 -7.10 24.42 0.55
N TRP A 111 -8.00 23.84 1.33
CA TRP A 111 -7.93 23.84 2.79
C TRP A 111 -6.65 23.18 3.30
N ARG A 112 -6.31 21.97 2.84
CA ARG A 112 -5.05 21.31 3.23
C ARG A 112 -3.82 22.13 2.84
N THR A 113 -3.84 22.77 1.68
CA THR A 113 -2.77 23.65 1.24
C THR A 113 -2.64 24.89 2.12
N SER A 114 -3.74 25.45 2.59
CA SER A 114 -3.74 26.60 3.52
C SER A 114 -3.11 26.26 4.89
N LEU A 115 -3.09 24.99 5.26
CA LEU A 115 -2.38 24.49 6.45
C LEU A 115 -0.88 24.27 6.22
N GLY A 116 -0.33 24.74 5.10
CA GLY A 116 1.07 24.56 4.75
C GLY A 116 1.41 23.16 4.21
N MET A 117 0.41 22.34 3.91
CA MET A 117 0.57 21.00 3.38
C MET A 117 0.65 21.04 1.85
N ARG A 118 1.59 20.28 1.25
CA ARG A 118 1.61 20.06 -0.18
C ARG A 118 0.51 19.03 -0.52
N ALA A 119 -0.68 19.53 -0.86
CA ALA A 119 -1.83 18.67 -1.10
C ALA A 119 -2.07 18.45 -2.61
N ARG A 120 -2.07 17.18 -3.03
CA ARG A 120 -2.56 16.75 -4.34
C ARG A 120 -4.03 16.33 -4.20
N ARG A 121 -4.67 16.14 -5.36
CA ARG A 121 -5.95 15.46 -5.40
C ARG A 121 -5.71 13.98 -5.07
N LEU A 122 -6.42 13.46 -4.08
CA LEU A 122 -6.44 12.04 -3.79
C LEU A 122 -7.07 11.30 -4.98
N ASP A 123 -6.57 10.11 -5.30
CA ASP A 123 -7.30 9.22 -6.19
C ASP A 123 -8.54 8.63 -5.49
N ALA A 124 -9.39 7.91 -6.24
CA ALA A 124 -10.65 7.42 -5.69
C ALA A 124 -10.44 6.35 -4.61
N GLY A 125 -9.49 5.43 -4.82
CA GLY A 125 -9.18 4.35 -3.87
C GLY A 125 -8.60 4.91 -2.57
N GLU A 126 -7.66 5.84 -2.70
CA GLU A 126 -7.02 6.51 -1.58
C GLU A 126 -8.02 7.32 -0.75
N ALA A 127 -8.89 8.10 -1.41
CA ALA A 127 -9.94 8.87 -0.72
C ALA A 127 -10.92 7.96 0.04
N VAL A 128 -11.30 6.82 -0.54
CA VAL A 128 -12.16 5.83 0.11
C VAL A 128 -11.46 5.19 1.31
N SER A 129 -10.19 4.82 1.17
CA SER A 129 -9.40 4.24 2.27
C SER A 129 -9.28 5.21 3.45
N VAL A 130 -8.96 6.48 3.18
CA VAL A 130 -8.91 7.54 4.20
C VAL A 130 -10.27 7.72 4.87
N ALA A 131 -11.37 7.80 4.09
CA ALA A 131 -12.71 7.99 4.62
C ALA A 131 -13.13 6.84 5.56
N ILE A 132 -12.85 5.60 5.19
CA ILE A 132 -13.12 4.42 6.03
C ILE A 132 -12.33 4.52 7.34
N CYS A 133 -11.01 4.77 7.27
CA CYS A 133 -10.15 4.80 8.45
C CYS A 133 -10.54 5.91 9.44
N VAL A 134 -10.85 7.11 8.93
CA VAL A 134 -11.28 8.23 9.78
C VAL A 134 -12.63 7.94 10.42
N SER A 135 -13.61 7.48 9.64
CA SER A 135 -14.98 7.25 10.13
C SER A 135 -15.04 6.13 11.17
N ARG A 136 -14.17 5.12 11.05
CA ARG A 136 -14.14 3.97 11.96
C ARG A 136 -13.08 4.10 13.06
N ASN A 137 -12.36 5.20 13.10
CA ASN A 137 -11.22 5.41 14.02
C ASN A 137 -10.20 4.26 13.95
N GLU A 138 -9.87 3.83 12.73
CA GLU A 138 -8.93 2.74 12.47
C GLU A 138 -7.56 3.28 12.06
N GLY A 139 -6.49 2.55 12.39
CA GLY A 139 -5.15 2.83 11.88
C GLY A 139 -5.09 2.66 10.35
N PHE A 140 -4.22 3.40 9.70
CA PHE A 140 -4.06 3.44 8.25
C PHE A 140 -2.65 3.03 7.83
N GLY A 141 -2.53 2.02 6.97
CA GLY A 141 -1.28 1.61 6.33
C GLY A 141 -1.19 2.23 4.93
N CYS A 142 -0.33 3.24 4.73
CA CYS A 142 -0.24 3.97 3.47
C CYS A 142 1.16 4.54 3.24
N ASP A 143 1.68 4.40 2.02
CA ASP A 143 2.95 5.00 1.59
C ASP A 143 2.76 6.33 0.89
N ASP A 144 1.59 6.61 0.32
CA ASP A 144 1.33 7.86 -0.36
C ASP A 144 1.24 9.03 0.64
N GLN A 145 2.01 10.07 0.37
CA GLN A 145 2.09 11.22 1.27
C GLN A 145 0.77 11.99 1.36
N ASP A 146 0.03 12.09 0.25
CA ASP A 146 -1.22 12.86 0.23
C ASP A 146 -2.32 12.14 1.01
N GLY A 147 -2.41 10.81 0.93
CA GLY A 147 -3.31 10.00 1.76
C GLY A 147 -2.98 10.07 3.25
N ARG A 148 -1.70 9.97 3.59
CA ARG A 148 -1.22 10.12 4.97
C ARG A 148 -1.58 11.49 5.56
N VAL A 149 -1.30 12.54 4.79
CA VAL A 149 -1.60 13.93 5.20
C VAL A 149 -3.11 14.14 5.37
N ALA A 150 -3.93 13.65 4.44
CA ALA A 150 -5.38 13.76 4.53
C ALA A 150 -5.93 13.03 5.76
N TYR A 151 -5.46 11.79 6.00
CA TYR A 151 -5.86 11.00 7.17
C TYR A 151 -5.53 11.70 8.49
N LEU A 152 -4.30 12.19 8.65
CA LEU A 152 -3.87 12.88 9.87
C LEU A 152 -4.57 14.22 10.07
N ALA A 153 -4.81 14.99 9.00
CA ALA A 153 -5.54 16.26 9.06
C ALA A 153 -6.99 16.09 9.51
N LEU A 154 -7.60 14.93 9.26
CA LEU A 154 -8.93 14.58 9.70
C LEU A 154 -8.99 13.97 11.12
N GLY A 155 -7.88 13.98 11.85
CA GLY A 155 -7.80 13.48 13.22
C GLY A 155 -7.45 11.98 13.32
N GLY A 156 -7.01 11.37 12.24
CA GLY A 156 -6.47 10.00 12.27
C GLY A 156 -5.26 9.89 13.19
N GLN A 157 -5.17 8.82 13.95
CA GLN A 157 -4.18 8.70 15.04
C GLN A 157 -2.93 7.94 14.64
N GLN A 158 -3.07 6.89 13.83
CA GLN A 158 -1.97 6.00 13.48
C GLN A 158 -1.89 5.78 11.97
N CYS A 159 -0.85 6.34 11.35
CA CYS A 159 -0.55 6.12 9.94
C CYS A 159 0.85 5.50 9.79
N LEU A 160 0.93 4.30 9.24
CA LEU A 160 2.15 3.54 9.09
C LEU A 160 2.48 3.33 7.60
N SER A 161 3.71 3.62 7.21
CA SER A 161 4.24 3.30 5.89
C SER A 161 4.73 1.85 5.81
N THR A 162 5.09 1.40 4.62
CA THR A 162 5.83 0.14 4.43
C THR A 162 7.07 0.08 5.33
N LEU A 163 7.82 1.18 5.43
CA LEU A 163 9.03 1.23 6.27
C LEU A 163 8.68 1.11 7.75
N ASP A 164 7.69 1.86 8.23
CA ASP A 164 7.26 1.81 9.64
C ASP A 164 6.81 0.38 10.01
N LEU A 165 6.04 -0.27 9.14
CA LEU A 165 5.59 -1.66 9.35
C LEU A 165 6.74 -2.66 9.34
N LEU A 166 7.77 -2.46 8.50
CA LEU A 166 8.97 -3.30 8.52
C LEU A 166 9.78 -3.10 9.79
N GLU A 167 9.88 -1.88 10.30
CA GLU A 167 10.53 -1.62 11.59
C GLU A 167 9.79 -2.31 12.74
N VAL A 168 8.45 -2.27 12.72
CA VAL A 168 7.63 -3.04 13.68
C VAL A 168 7.90 -4.53 13.53
N ALA A 169 7.90 -5.09 12.31
CA ALA A 169 8.19 -6.51 12.07
C ALA A 169 9.56 -6.94 12.60
N VAL A 170 10.57 -6.09 12.44
CA VAL A 170 11.92 -6.33 12.99
C VAL A 170 11.91 -6.25 14.52
N HIS A 171 11.22 -5.29 15.10
CA HIS A 171 11.12 -5.13 16.56
C HIS A 171 10.43 -6.33 17.21
N GLU A 172 9.36 -6.82 16.61
CA GLU A 172 8.61 -8.00 17.07
C GLU A 172 9.31 -9.34 16.76
N GLY A 173 10.49 -9.31 16.12
CA GLY A 173 11.25 -10.51 15.75
C GLY A 173 10.60 -11.35 14.64
N LEU A 174 9.66 -10.80 13.90
CA LEU A 174 9.00 -11.46 12.77
C LEU A 174 9.89 -11.54 11.53
N LEU A 175 10.81 -10.57 11.38
CA LEU A 175 11.68 -10.46 10.23
C LEU A 175 13.08 -10.02 10.67
N PRO A 176 14.17 -10.71 10.25
CA PRO A 176 15.53 -10.27 10.53
C PRO A 176 15.80 -8.88 9.92
N ARG A 177 16.49 -8.00 10.66
CA ARG A 177 16.77 -6.62 10.23
C ARG A 177 17.48 -6.54 8.88
N ASP A 178 18.46 -7.41 8.63
CA ASP A 178 19.22 -7.40 7.38
C ASP A 178 18.35 -7.84 6.19
N GLU A 179 17.44 -8.79 6.40
CA GLU A 179 16.48 -9.23 5.39
C GLU A 179 15.47 -8.12 5.09
N ALA A 180 14.90 -7.47 6.11
CA ALA A 180 14.00 -6.34 5.97
C ALA A 180 14.65 -5.21 5.18
N ARG A 181 15.90 -4.87 5.53
CA ARG A 181 16.67 -3.83 4.83
C ARG A 181 16.94 -4.20 3.38
N ALA A 182 17.44 -5.41 3.11
CA ALA A 182 17.76 -5.86 1.76
C ALA A 182 16.53 -5.87 0.85
N GLY A 183 15.40 -6.38 1.33
CA GLY A 183 14.15 -6.37 0.57
C GLY A 183 13.59 -4.97 0.37
N TYR A 184 13.66 -4.10 1.37
CA TYR A 184 13.23 -2.70 1.24
C TYR A 184 14.06 -1.94 0.19
N GLU A 185 15.39 -2.10 0.20
CA GLU A 185 16.26 -1.50 -0.83
C GLU A 185 15.98 -2.09 -2.22
N LYS A 186 15.61 -3.38 -2.32
CA LYS A 186 15.14 -3.99 -3.56
C LYS A 186 13.84 -3.35 -4.04
N LEU A 187 12.86 -3.09 -3.16
CA LEU A 187 11.64 -2.36 -3.51
C LEU A 187 11.97 -0.99 -4.09
N ARG A 188 12.88 -0.24 -3.46
CA ARG A 188 13.30 1.09 -3.92
C ARG A 188 14.06 1.06 -5.23
N GLY A 189 14.91 0.06 -5.45
CA GLY A 189 15.74 -0.06 -6.64
C GLY A 189 15.01 -0.70 -7.82
N ALA A 190 14.61 -1.96 -7.67
CA ALA A 190 14.06 -2.77 -8.76
C ALA A 190 12.60 -2.44 -9.07
N TYR A 191 11.81 -2.07 -8.07
CA TYR A 191 10.36 -1.86 -8.21
C TYR A 191 9.93 -0.38 -8.16
N ARG A 192 10.91 0.53 -8.18
CA ARG A 192 10.70 1.99 -8.21
C ARG A 192 9.79 2.52 -7.09
N PHE A 193 9.89 1.92 -5.93
CA PHE A 193 9.22 2.43 -4.75
C PHE A 193 9.95 3.69 -4.23
N PHE A 194 9.22 4.81 -4.08
CA PHE A 194 9.78 6.11 -3.70
C PHE A 194 9.78 6.37 -2.18
N GLY A 195 9.90 5.34 -1.37
CA GLY A 195 10.04 5.48 0.07
C GLY A 195 11.35 6.15 0.51
N PRO A 196 11.44 6.66 1.76
CA PRO A 196 12.68 7.21 2.31
C PRO A 196 13.77 6.13 2.37
N PRO A 197 15.07 6.51 2.52
CA PRO A 197 16.13 5.53 2.74
C PRO A 197 15.91 4.78 4.05
N TRP A 198 16.41 3.54 4.13
CA TRP A 198 16.40 2.77 5.38
C TRP A 198 17.17 3.54 6.47
N PRO A 199 16.66 3.62 7.72
CA PRO A 199 17.34 4.33 8.81
C PRO A 199 18.77 3.85 9.01
N GLY A 200 19.72 4.78 9.10
CA GLY A 200 21.16 4.47 9.21
C GLY A 200 21.83 3.97 7.93
N ALA A 201 21.15 3.99 6.79
CA ALA A 201 21.81 3.80 5.50
C ALA A 201 22.70 5.01 5.18
N ALA A 202 23.94 4.75 4.74
CA ALA A 202 24.80 5.83 4.23
C ALA A 202 24.11 6.54 3.05
N PRO A 203 24.24 7.87 2.92
CA PRO A 203 23.74 8.56 1.74
C PRO A 203 24.36 7.92 0.48
N ARG A 204 23.55 7.70 -0.55
CA ARG A 204 24.06 7.23 -1.85
C ARG A 204 24.94 8.34 -2.43
N PRO A 205 26.11 7.98 -2.98
CA PRO A 205 26.99 8.93 -3.64
C PRO A 205 26.33 9.62 -4.83
#